data_5989ab8d270992189d56360a1df26c0e
#
_entry.id   5989ab8d270992189d56360a1df26c0e
#
_cell.length_a   1.000
_cell.length_b   1.000
_cell.length_c   1.000
_cell.angle_alpha   90.00
_cell.angle_beta   90.00
_cell.angle_gamma   90.00
#
_symmetry.space_group_name_H-M   'P 1'
#
loop_
_entity.id
_entity.type
_entity.pdbx_description
1 polymer ?
#
loop_
_entity_poly.entity_id
_entity_poly.type
_entity_poly.pdbx_seq_one_letter_code
_entity_poly.pdbx_strand_id
1 'polypeptide(L)'
;MNAETLKGHLDLLLLAAVQSSPSHGYAIADTLRARSDGAFDLPEGTLYPALHRLERARLLSSRWSEVNGRRRRVYQLTRMGHRALARRHGEWRDFARAVHAVVEGSA
;
A
#
# COMPACT_ATOMS: atom_id res chain seq x y z
N MET A 1 -15.20 1.78 -0.01
CA MET A 1 -14.81 1.20 -1.32
C MET A 1 -14.90 -0.31 -1.24
N ASN A 2 -15.39 -0.96 -2.27
CA ASN A 2 -15.58 -2.39 -2.18
C ASN A 2 -14.28 -3.17 -2.43
N ALA A 3 -14.30 -4.46 -2.04
CA ALA A 3 -13.12 -5.30 -2.10
C ALA A 3 -12.60 -5.52 -3.54
N GLU A 4 -13.49 -5.56 -4.50
CA GLU A 4 -13.12 -5.76 -5.91
C GLU A 4 -12.29 -4.62 -6.45
N THR A 5 -12.71 -3.39 -6.19
CA THR A 5 -11.98 -2.20 -6.63
C THR A 5 -10.62 -2.13 -5.96
N LEU A 6 -10.57 -2.42 -4.66
CA LEU A 6 -9.34 -2.37 -3.88
C LEU A 6 -8.33 -3.44 -4.31
N LYS A 7 -8.83 -4.63 -4.69
CA LYS A 7 -8.00 -5.81 -4.93
C LYS A 7 -6.86 -5.58 -5.92
N GLY A 8 -7.12 -4.88 -6.99
CA GLY A 8 -6.11 -4.62 -8.02
C GLY A 8 -5.10 -3.55 -7.65
N HIS A 9 -5.32 -2.81 -6.55
CA HIS A 9 -4.51 -1.66 -6.19
C HIS A 9 -3.89 -1.76 -4.80
N LEU A 10 -4.13 -2.86 -4.09
CA LEU A 10 -3.71 -3.01 -2.71
C LEU A 10 -2.20 -2.90 -2.55
N ASP A 11 -1.43 -3.55 -3.43
CA ASP A 11 0.03 -3.53 -3.34
C ASP A 11 0.58 -2.11 -3.48
N LEU A 12 0.07 -1.36 -4.46
CA LEU A 12 0.46 0.04 -4.65
C LEU A 12 0.21 0.85 -3.37
N LEU A 13 -0.96 0.69 -2.79
CA LEU A 13 -1.34 1.43 -1.59
C LEU A 13 -0.45 1.09 -0.39
N LEU A 14 -0.17 -0.21 -0.19
CA LEU A 14 0.67 -0.64 0.93
C LEU A 14 2.12 -0.18 0.76
N LEU A 15 2.68 -0.31 -0.44
CA LEU A 15 4.03 0.16 -0.72
C LEU A 15 4.13 1.67 -0.50
N ALA A 16 3.13 2.43 -0.94
CA ALA A 16 3.11 3.87 -0.75
C ALA A 16 3.05 4.25 0.73
N ALA A 17 2.25 3.52 1.51
CA ALA A 17 2.11 3.81 2.94
C ALA A 17 3.41 3.56 3.72
N VAL A 18 4.22 2.59 3.28
CA VAL A 18 5.48 2.23 3.94
C VAL A 18 6.64 3.13 3.48
N GLN A 19 6.50 3.75 2.31
CA GLN A 19 7.59 4.52 1.68
C GLN A 19 8.22 5.59 2.57
N SER A 20 7.38 6.35 3.29
CA SER A 20 7.88 7.52 4.02
C SER A 20 8.72 7.15 5.23
N SER A 21 8.44 6.03 5.90
CA SER A 21 9.23 5.56 7.03
C SER A 21 8.86 4.13 7.38
N PRO A 22 9.77 3.39 8.03
CA PRO A 22 9.44 2.06 8.53
C PRO A 22 8.21 2.12 9.46
N SER A 23 7.27 1.17 9.29
CA SER A 23 6.00 1.21 10.01
C SER A 23 5.52 -0.19 10.35
N HIS A 24 4.85 -0.32 11.49
CA HIS A 24 4.15 -1.55 11.85
C HIS A 24 2.75 -1.57 11.24
N GLY A 25 2.10 -2.75 11.26
CA GLY A 25 0.85 -2.95 10.55
C GLY A 25 -0.26 -1.95 10.90
N TYR A 26 -0.45 -1.65 12.18
CA TYR A 26 -1.47 -0.69 12.58
C TYR A 26 -1.19 0.71 12.04
N ALA A 27 0.08 1.12 12.07
CA ALA A 27 0.46 2.43 11.54
C ALA A 27 0.24 2.50 10.03
N ILE A 28 0.51 1.41 9.32
CA ILE A 28 0.25 1.32 7.88
C ILE A 28 -1.23 1.49 7.59
N ALA A 29 -2.08 0.76 8.33
CA ALA A 29 -3.53 0.85 8.18
C ALA A 29 -4.04 2.26 8.49
N ASP A 30 -3.53 2.88 9.56
CA ASP A 30 -3.90 4.24 9.94
C ASP A 30 -3.49 5.25 8.86
N THR A 31 -2.32 5.09 8.28
CA THR A 31 -1.83 5.96 7.20
C THR A 31 -2.77 5.89 5.99
N LEU A 32 -3.17 4.68 5.61
CA LEU A 32 -4.08 4.51 4.48
C LEU A 32 -5.44 5.16 4.75
N ARG A 33 -5.98 4.93 5.94
CA ARG A 33 -7.26 5.51 6.32
C ARG A 33 -7.20 7.04 6.34
N ALA A 34 -6.16 7.59 6.96
CA ALA A 34 -6.02 9.04 7.08
C ALA A 34 -5.80 9.71 5.74
N ARG A 35 -4.90 9.18 4.92
CA ARG A 35 -4.58 9.80 3.63
C ARG A 35 -5.70 9.69 2.60
N SER A 36 -6.55 8.68 2.74
CA SER A 36 -7.67 8.47 1.82
C SER A 36 -8.99 9.05 2.35
N ASP A 37 -8.95 9.76 3.45
CA ASP A 37 -10.13 10.32 4.10
C ASP A 37 -11.17 9.23 4.37
N GLY A 38 -10.69 8.09 4.86
CA GLY A 38 -11.52 6.96 5.24
C GLY A 38 -11.88 5.99 4.13
N ALA A 39 -11.51 6.29 2.87
CA ALA A 39 -11.88 5.43 1.74
C ALA A 39 -11.21 4.05 1.82
N PHE A 40 -9.97 3.98 2.32
CA PHE A 40 -9.24 2.72 2.46
C PHE A 40 -9.11 2.35 3.93
N ASP A 41 -10.05 1.55 4.39
CA ASP A 41 -10.09 1.07 5.77
C ASP A 41 -9.92 -0.45 5.74
N LEU A 42 -8.67 -0.91 5.91
CA LEU A 42 -8.33 -2.32 5.73
C LEU A 42 -8.51 -3.11 7.03
N PRO A 43 -9.30 -4.18 7.00
CA PRO A 43 -9.35 -5.09 8.15
C PRO A 43 -8.06 -5.91 8.24
N GLU A 44 -7.76 -6.40 9.44
CA GLU A 44 -6.56 -7.19 9.69
C GLU A 44 -6.46 -8.40 8.76
N GLY A 45 -7.58 -9.04 8.46
CA GLY A 45 -7.61 -10.20 7.59
C GLY A 45 -7.21 -9.91 6.15
N THR A 46 -7.25 -8.65 5.73
CA THR A 46 -6.78 -8.21 4.42
C THR A 46 -5.35 -7.69 4.51
N LEU A 47 -5.06 -6.91 5.54
CA LEU A 47 -3.79 -6.22 5.71
C LEU A 47 -2.60 -7.18 5.88
N TYR A 48 -2.66 -8.06 6.89
CA TYR A 48 -1.51 -8.86 7.24
C TYR A 48 -1.13 -9.90 6.19
N PRO A 49 -2.08 -10.63 5.56
CA PRO A 49 -1.72 -11.52 4.47
C PRO A 49 -1.05 -10.78 3.30
N ALA A 50 -1.49 -9.57 3.01
CA ALA A 50 -0.90 -8.76 1.95
C ALA A 50 0.53 -8.33 2.28
N LEU A 51 0.77 -7.89 3.53
CA LEU A 51 2.12 -7.55 3.98
C LEU A 51 3.05 -8.75 3.91
N HIS A 52 2.59 -9.92 4.33
CA HIS A 52 3.39 -11.15 4.28
C HIS A 52 3.69 -11.54 2.84
N ARG A 53 2.73 -11.38 1.92
CA ARG A 53 2.93 -11.68 0.51
C ARG A 53 3.98 -10.74 -0.11
N LEU A 54 3.91 -9.46 0.22
CA LEU A 54 4.89 -8.48 -0.27
C LEU A 54 6.27 -8.75 0.29
N GLU A 55 6.36 -9.21 1.53
CA GLU A 55 7.63 -9.58 2.14
C GLU A 55 8.22 -10.82 1.45
N ARG A 56 7.40 -11.84 1.18
CA ARG A 56 7.85 -13.01 0.44
C ARG A 56 8.32 -12.68 -0.96
N ALA A 57 7.69 -11.68 -1.58
CA ALA A 57 8.10 -11.18 -2.89
C ALA A 57 9.33 -10.27 -2.83
N ARG A 58 9.86 -10.03 -1.62
CA ARG A 58 11.04 -9.19 -1.38
C ARG A 58 10.85 -7.72 -1.73
N LEU A 59 9.62 -7.27 -1.75
CA LEU A 59 9.31 -5.84 -1.93
C LEU A 59 9.30 -5.11 -0.59
N LEU A 60 9.03 -5.85 0.49
CA LEU A 60 9.16 -5.37 1.87
C LEU A 60 10.13 -6.26 2.62
N SER A 61 10.83 -5.68 3.59
CA SER A 61 11.53 -6.42 4.63
C SER A 61 10.96 -6.00 5.97
N SER A 62 11.15 -6.83 6.99
CA SER A 62 10.63 -6.52 8.32
C SER A 62 11.60 -6.94 9.39
N ARG A 63 11.46 -6.31 10.55
CA ARG A 63 12.23 -6.64 11.73
C ARG A 63 11.35 -6.47 12.96
N TRP A 64 11.71 -7.14 14.03
CA TRP A 64 11.07 -6.91 15.33
C TRP A 64 11.62 -5.63 15.93
N SER A 65 10.74 -4.83 16.51
CA SER A 65 11.12 -3.61 17.17
C SER A 65 10.14 -3.35 18.32
N GLU A 66 10.59 -2.61 19.31
CA GLU A 66 9.71 -2.20 20.40
C GLU A 66 9.10 -0.85 20.04
N VAL A 67 7.76 -0.80 20.02
CA VAL A 67 7.01 0.41 19.71
C VAL A 67 6.01 0.62 20.82
N ASN A 68 6.16 1.73 21.56
CA ASN A 68 5.30 2.08 22.70
C ASN A 68 5.19 0.94 23.72
N GLY A 69 6.34 0.34 24.08
CA GLY A 69 6.41 -0.75 25.05
C GLY A 69 5.95 -2.09 24.53
N ARG A 70 5.60 -2.20 23.26
CA ARG A 70 5.15 -3.45 22.65
C ARG A 70 6.10 -3.89 21.54
N ARG A 71 6.31 -5.20 21.46
CA ARG A 71 7.11 -5.79 20.41
C ARG A 71 6.26 -5.89 19.15
N ARG A 72 6.72 -5.26 18.06
CA ARG A 72 5.97 -5.22 16.80
C ARG A 72 6.87 -5.50 15.62
N ARG A 73 6.29 -6.08 14.59
CA ARG A 73 6.95 -6.26 13.30
C ARG A 73 6.88 -4.93 12.55
N VAL A 74 8.03 -4.40 12.18
CA VAL A 74 8.14 -3.12 11.49
C VAL A 74 8.60 -3.38 10.07
N TYR A 75 7.82 -2.87 9.09
CA TYR A 75 8.05 -3.09 7.66
C TYR A 75 8.71 -1.88 7.03
N GLN A 76 9.56 -2.13 6.04
CA GLN A 76 10.19 -1.08 5.24
C GLN A 76 10.32 -1.55 3.81
N LEU A 77 10.41 -0.60 2.86
CA LEU A 77 10.64 -0.94 1.46
C LEU A 77 12.06 -1.43 1.26
N THR A 78 12.20 -2.48 0.45
CA THR A 78 13.49 -2.87 -0.08
C THR A 78 13.79 -2.02 -1.32
N ARG A 79 15.00 -2.17 -1.88
CA ARG A 79 15.31 -1.51 -3.16
C ARG A 79 14.32 -1.95 -4.24
N MET A 80 14.01 -3.24 -4.32
CA MET A 80 13.01 -3.76 -5.25
C MET A 80 11.63 -3.18 -4.97
N GLY A 81 11.30 -2.97 -3.70
CA GLY A 81 10.03 -2.36 -3.31
C GLY A 81 9.90 -0.92 -3.80
N HIS A 82 10.97 -0.14 -3.71
CA HIS A 82 10.97 1.22 -4.25
C HIS A 82 10.75 1.24 -5.75
N ARG A 83 11.40 0.32 -6.48
CA ARG A 83 11.23 0.20 -7.93
C ARG A 83 9.81 -0.23 -8.28
N ALA A 84 9.27 -1.20 -7.54
CA ALA A 84 7.91 -1.68 -7.77
C ALA A 84 6.88 -0.56 -7.53
N LEU A 85 7.09 0.23 -6.48
CA LEU A 85 6.20 1.36 -6.19
C LEU A 85 6.20 2.36 -7.34
N ALA A 86 7.38 2.72 -7.84
CA ALA A 86 7.49 3.68 -8.94
C ALA A 86 6.79 3.17 -10.20
N ARG A 87 7.01 1.90 -10.54
CA ARG A 87 6.38 1.27 -11.71
C ARG A 87 4.86 1.22 -11.58
N ARG A 88 4.35 0.74 -10.45
CA ARG A 88 2.92 0.62 -10.21
C ARG A 88 2.23 1.97 -10.18
N HIS A 89 2.91 2.97 -9.61
CA HIS A 89 2.38 4.34 -9.58
C HIS A 89 2.26 4.91 -10.99
N GLY A 90 3.27 4.68 -11.83
CA GLY A 90 3.22 5.11 -13.23
C GLY A 90 2.10 4.43 -14.01
N GLU A 91 1.94 3.12 -13.82
CA GLU A 91 0.87 2.36 -14.46
C GLU A 91 -0.52 2.88 -14.03
N TRP A 92 -0.68 3.16 -12.74
CA TRP A 92 -1.93 3.71 -12.21
C TRP A 92 -2.24 5.07 -12.83
N ARG A 93 -1.24 5.96 -12.91
CA ARG A 93 -1.44 7.27 -13.52
C ARG A 93 -1.86 7.17 -14.97
N ASP A 94 -1.23 6.29 -15.72
CA ASP A 94 -1.56 6.08 -17.12
C ASP A 94 -2.98 5.54 -17.28
N PHE A 95 -3.34 4.58 -16.44
CA PHE A 95 -4.69 4.00 -16.43
C PHE A 95 -5.73 5.06 -16.09
N ALA A 96 -5.50 5.84 -15.03
CA ALA A 96 -6.42 6.89 -14.61
C ALA A 96 -6.62 7.93 -15.71
N ARG A 97 -5.53 8.32 -16.36
CA ARG A 97 -5.59 9.27 -17.47
C ARG A 97 -6.43 8.75 -18.61
N ALA A 98 -6.24 7.49 -18.97
CA ALA A 98 -7.00 6.84 -20.02
C ALA A 98 -8.49 6.75 -19.67
N VAL A 99 -8.80 6.39 -18.44
CA VAL A 99 -10.18 6.33 -17.94
C VAL A 99 -10.85 7.70 -18.03
N HIS A 100 -10.17 8.75 -17.56
CA HIS A 100 -10.70 10.10 -17.64
C HIS A 100 -10.98 10.52 -19.07
N ALA A 101 -10.07 10.20 -19.98
CA ALA A 101 -10.26 10.55 -21.39
C ALA A 101 -11.52 9.91 -21.97
N VAL A 102 -11.76 8.65 -21.62
CA VAL A 102 -12.94 7.93 -22.10
C VAL A 102 -14.22 8.45 -21.46
N VAL A 103 -14.20 8.57 -20.13
CA VAL A 103 -15.40 8.93 -19.36
C VAL A 103 -15.83 10.38 -19.62
N GLU A 104 -14.87 11.29 -19.68
CA GLU A 104 -15.18 12.71 -19.87
C GLU A 104 -15.36 13.07 -21.33
N GLY A 105 -15.09 12.15 -22.24
CA GLY A 105 -15.32 12.34 -23.66
C GLY A 105 -14.61 13.57 -24.18
N SER A 106 -13.29 13.54 -24.20
CA SER A 106 -12.55 14.62 -24.83
C SER A 106 -12.89 14.62 -26.32
N ALA A 107 -13.82 15.45 -26.65
CA ALA A 107 -14.25 15.61 -28.02
C ALA A 107 -13.15 16.27 -28.84
#